data_910f360bed362969b40efdc3ff5fa173
#
_entry.id   910f360bed362969b40efdc3ff5fa173
#
_cell.length_a   1.000
_cell.length_b   1.000
_cell.length_c   1.000
_cell.angle_alpha   90.00
_cell.angle_beta   90.00
_cell.angle_gamma   90.00
#
_symmetry.space_group_name_H-M   'P 1'
#
loop_
_entity.id
_entity.type
_entity.pdbx_description
1 polymer ?
#
loop_
_entity_poly.entity_id
_entity_poly.type
_entity_poly.pdbx_seq_one_letter_code
_entity_poly.pdbx_strand_id
1 'polypeptide(L)'
;SSDVCSSDLFCLRLTAGRGSACQPGRMLALKEGGRTTGVAYRLPDATLEEELTLLWKREMITGCYMPSWCKLDLDDGRTVNALVFIMDPRHPLYEADTRTQVIAPLIAAASGPLGTNAQYLFSLDQELTRLGMKDDCLNELVVKVKALLEGNPLNGTLRPGFA
;
A
#
# COMPACT_ATOMS: atom_id res chain seq x y z
N SER A 1 12.99 -15.00 -15.43
CA SER A 1 12.20 -14.81 -14.21
C SER A 1 13.15 -14.33 -13.14
N SER A 2 13.20 -13.06 -12.93
CA SER A 2 13.99 -12.53 -11.82
C SER A 2 13.12 -12.61 -10.57
N ASP A 3 13.46 -13.54 -9.73
CA ASP A 3 12.86 -13.70 -8.42
C ASP A 3 13.34 -12.60 -7.46
N VAL A 4 13.18 -11.38 -7.85
CA VAL A 4 13.15 -10.30 -6.89
C VAL A 4 11.74 -10.05 -6.53
N CYS A 5 11.36 -10.82 -5.66
CA CYS A 5 10.03 -10.95 -5.35
C CYS A 5 9.74 -10.36 -4.03
N SER A 6 9.08 -9.31 -4.08
CA SER A 6 8.34 -8.77 -2.99
C SER A 6 6.93 -9.32 -3.10
N SER A 7 6.46 -9.98 -2.08
CA SER A 7 5.04 -10.11 -1.91
C SER A 7 4.52 -8.76 -1.40
N ASP A 8 3.50 -8.24 -2.06
CA ASP A 8 2.80 -7.06 -1.56
C ASP A 8 2.05 -7.43 -0.30
N LEU A 9 2.42 -6.82 0.79
CA LEU A 9 1.78 -7.07 2.08
C LEU A 9 1.46 -5.75 2.77
N PHE A 10 0.32 -5.70 3.45
CA PHE A 10 -0.05 -4.58 4.32
C PHE A 10 0.81 -4.56 5.60
N CYS A 11 2.12 -4.58 5.41
CA CYS A 11 3.13 -4.69 6.47
C CYS A 11 3.71 -3.35 6.94
N LEU A 12 3.32 -2.23 6.34
CA LEU A 12 3.75 -0.91 6.78
C LEU A 12 2.69 -0.29 7.70
N ARG A 13 3.10 0.01 8.93
CA ARG A 13 2.29 0.71 9.93
C ARG A 13 2.23 2.20 9.61
N LEU A 14 1.02 2.73 9.42
CA LEU A 14 0.77 4.14 9.17
C LEU A 14 0.46 4.87 10.47
N THR A 15 1.35 5.73 10.90
CA THR A 15 1.19 6.60 12.08
C THR A 15 0.88 8.04 11.71
N ALA A 16 0.78 8.33 10.41
CA ALA A 16 0.46 9.64 9.84
C ALA A 16 -0.33 9.47 8.53
N GLY A 17 -0.83 10.57 7.97
CA GLY A 17 -1.52 10.59 6.69
C GLY A 17 -2.92 9.98 6.75
N ARG A 18 -3.06 8.68 6.61
CA ARG A 18 -4.33 7.92 6.70
C ARG A 18 -4.42 7.05 7.95
N GLY A 19 -3.66 7.40 8.97
CA GLY A 19 -3.64 6.85 10.32
C GLY A 19 -3.08 7.87 11.28
N SER A 20 -2.96 7.50 12.54
CA SER A 20 -2.37 8.32 13.61
C SER A 20 -1.54 7.47 14.55
N ALA A 21 -0.77 8.09 15.43
CA ALA A 21 0.01 7.37 16.45
C ALA A 21 -0.90 6.57 17.40
N CYS A 22 -2.10 7.11 17.72
CA CYS A 22 -3.07 6.44 18.60
C CYS A 22 -3.91 5.39 17.87
N GLN A 23 -4.12 5.57 16.57
CA GLN A 23 -4.89 4.64 15.74
C GLN A 23 -4.18 4.44 14.40
N PRO A 24 -3.13 3.60 14.39
CA PRO A 24 -2.34 3.39 13.19
C PRO A 24 -3.12 2.55 12.17
N GLY A 25 -2.95 2.93 10.90
CA GLY A 25 -3.43 2.16 9.76
C GLY A 25 -2.40 1.17 9.24
N ARG A 26 -2.69 0.61 8.07
CA ARG A 26 -1.81 -0.28 7.31
C ARG A 26 -1.70 0.19 5.87
N MET A 27 -0.51 0.09 5.32
CA MET A 27 -0.25 0.38 3.90
C MET A 27 0.49 -0.80 3.27
N LEU A 28 0.19 -0.99 1.99
CA LEU A 28 0.89 -1.96 1.17
C LEU A 28 2.36 -1.55 1.05
N ALA A 29 3.26 -2.49 1.23
CA ALA A 29 4.68 -2.31 0.99
C ALA A 29 5.28 -3.58 0.38
N LEU A 30 6.34 -3.39 -0.40
CA LEU A 30 7.09 -4.49 -0.96
C LEU A 30 7.94 -5.13 0.14
N LYS A 31 7.90 -6.46 0.23
CA LYS A 31 8.71 -7.26 1.13
C LYS A 31 9.59 -8.20 0.34
N GLU A 32 10.80 -8.45 0.79
CA GLU A 32 11.70 -9.43 0.20
C GLU A 32 11.10 -10.84 0.24
N GLY A 33 11.26 -11.60 -0.83
CA GLY A 33 10.74 -12.97 -1.02
C GLY A 33 9.32 -12.99 -1.60
N GLY A 34 9.04 -13.91 -2.50
CA GLY A 34 7.76 -14.04 -3.20
C GLY A 34 7.77 -13.38 -4.59
N ARG A 35 6.64 -13.10 -5.23
CA ARG A 35 6.49 -12.48 -6.56
C ARG A 35 5.28 -11.52 -6.53
N THR A 36 5.41 -10.37 -7.15
CA THR A 36 4.30 -9.44 -7.34
C THR A 36 4.26 -8.92 -8.76
N THR A 37 3.12 -8.42 -9.18
CA THR A 37 2.92 -7.72 -10.44
C THR A 37 2.56 -6.27 -10.16
N GLY A 38 3.13 -5.35 -10.92
CA GLY A 38 2.90 -3.93 -10.73
C GLY A 38 3.17 -3.13 -11.99
N VAL A 39 3.16 -1.82 -11.88
CA VAL A 39 3.45 -0.89 -12.97
C VAL A 39 4.87 -0.36 -12.83
N ALA A 40 5.67 -0.51 -13.87
CA ALA A 40 6.99 0.10 -13.97
C ALA A 40 6.90 1.45 -14.70
N TYR A 41 7.44 2.49 -14.11
CA TYR A 41 7.52 3.81 -14.71
C TYR A 41 8.93 4.08 -15.22
N ARG A 42 9.04 4.50 -16.48
CA ARG A 42 10.29 5.02 -17.01
C ARG A 42 10.37 6.52 -16.72
N LEU A 43 11.41 6.93 -16.01
CA LEU A 43 11.69 8.34 -15.82
C LEU A 43 12.26 8.95 -17.11
N PRO A 44 11.84 10.18 -17.50
CA PRO A 44 12.39 10.85 -18.67
C PRO A 44 13.88 11.16 -18.49
N ASP A 45 14.68 10.90 -19.53
CA ASP A 45 16.13 11.14 -19.46
C ASP A 45 16.48 12.62 -19.19
N ALA A 46 15.65 13.56 -19.69
CA ALA A 46 15.84 14.99 -19.51
C ALA A 46 15.65 15.49 -18.07
N THR A 47 14.83 14.79 -17.27
CA THR A 47 14.47 15.18 -15.88
C THR A 47 14.85 14.09 -14.87
N LEU A 48 15.64 13.11 -15.28
CA LEU A 48 15.95 11.91 -14.49
C LEU A 48 16.47 12.23 -13.08
N GLU A 49 17.44 13.13 -12.97
CA GLU A 49 18.07 13.49 -11.70
C GLU A 49 17.08 14.20 -10.75
N GLU A 50 16.28 15.11 -11.30
CA GLU A 50 15.26 15.83 -10.53
C GLU A 50 14.16 14.89 -10.04
N GLU A 51 13.60 14.08 -10.93
CA GLU A 51 12.54 13.11 -10.62
C GLU A 51 13.02 12.07 -9.60
N LEU A 52 14.23 11.55 -9.78
CA LEU A 52 14.82 10.59 -8.85
C LEU A 52 15.08 11.22 -7.48
N THR A 53 15.49 12.48 -7.44
CA THR A 53 15.70 13.21 -6.18
C THR A 53 14.39 13.41 -5.43
N LEU A 54 13.31 13.76 -6.11
CA LEU A 54 11.99 13.91 -5.52
C LEU A 54 11.46 12.57 -4.99
N LEU A 55 11.58 11.52 -5.80
CA LEU A 55 11.20 10.16 -5.42
C LEU A 55 11.97 9.70 -4.17
N TRP A 56 13.29 9.88 -4.18
CA TRP A 56 14.15 9.52 -3.06
C TRP A 56 13.76 10.23 -1.78
N LYS A 57 13.53 11.54 -1.83
CA LYS A 57 13.09 12.33 -0.67
C LYS A 57 11.77 11.81 -0.11
N ARG A 58 10.83 11.47 -0.99
CA ARG A 58 9.50 10.96 -0.59
C ARG A 58 9.58 9.59 0.08
N GLU A 59 10.32 8.67 -0.52
CA GLU A 59 10.36 7.28 -0.05
C GLU A 59 11.30 7.08 1.14
N MET A 60 12.37 7.88 1.24
CA MET A 60 13.38 7.72 2.28
C MET A 60 13.15 8.59 3.53
N ILE A 61 12.10 9.42 3.55
CA ILE A 61 11.83 10.34 4.67
C ILE A 61 11.64 9.62 6.02
N THR A 62 11.05 8.44 6.01
CA THR A 62 10.83 7.63 7.22
C THR A 62 11.97 6.67 7.53
N GLY A 63 12.86 6.43 6.55
CA GLY A 63 13.93 5.43 6.66
C GLY A 63 13.46 3.98 6.70
N CYS A 64 12.17 3.72 6.42
CA CYS A 64 11.60 2.38 6.53
C CYS A 64 11.86 1.49 5.31
N TYR A 65 12.40 2.05 4.24
CA TYR A 65 12.67 1.31 3.01
C TYR A 65 14.16 1.12 2.75
N MET A 66 14.47 -0.01 2.12
CA MET A 66 15.77 -0.33 1.55
C MET A 66 15.67 -0.20 0.02
N PRO A 67 16.30 0.82 -0.59
CA PRO A 67 16.34 0.94 -2.05
C PRO A 67 17.13 -0.22 -2.63
N SER A 68 16.58 -0.88 -3.65
CA SER A 68 17.16 -2.08 -4.25
C SER A 68 16.99 -2.09 -5.76
N TRP A 69 18.01 -2.55 -6.49
CA TRP A 69 17.91 -2.76 -7.93
C TRP A 69 17.36 -4.16 -8.20
N CYS A 70 16.27 -4.20 -8.95
CA CYS A 70 15.58 -5.43 -9.28
C CYS A 70 15.41 -5.58 -10.78
N LYS A 71 15.44 -6.82 -11.25
CA LYS A 71 15.05 -7.14 -12.62
C LYS A 71 13.55 -7.30 -12.70
N LEU A 72 12.93 -6.64 -13.66
CA LEU A 72 11.51 -6.76 -13.96
C LEU A 72 11.33 -7.32 -15.35
N ASP A 73 10.46 -8.30 -15.49
CA ASP A 73 10.01 -8.80 -16.77
C ASP A 73 8.76 -8.01 -17.19
N LEU A 74 8.83 -7.34 -18.32
CA LEU A 74 7.76 -6.55 -18.88
C LEU A 74 6.84 -7.41 -19.76
N ASP A 75 5.60 -6.98 -19.94
CA ASP A 75 4.59 -7.67 -20.76
C ASP A 75 5.01 -7.81 -22.24
N ASP A 76 5.90 -6.95 -22.71
CA ASP A 76 6.45 -7.02 -24.07
C ASP A 76 7.64 -7.97 -24.21
N GLY A 77 7.97 -8.72 -23.16
CA GLY A 77 9.06 -9.70 -23.13
C GLY A 77 10.44 -9.13 -22.83
N ARG A 78 10.57 -7.83 -22.62
CA ARG A 78 11.85 -7.22 -22.19
C ARG A 78 12.07 -7.41 -20.70
N THR A 79 13.33 -7.56 -20.30
CA THR A 79 13.75 -7.49 -18.91
C THR A 79 14.51 -6.19 -18.67
N VAL A 80 14.12 -5.43 -17.66
CA VAL A 80 14.73 -4.15 -17.29
C VAL A 80 15.20 -4.17 -15.84
N ASN A 81 16.19 -3.33 -15.52
CA ASN A 81 16.54 -3.05 -14.14
C ASN A 81 15.70 -1.89 -13.64
N ALA A 82 15.08 -2.04 -12.48
CA ALA A 82 14.28 -1.00 -11.85
C ALA A 82 14.73 -0.76 -10.40
N LEU A 83 14.63 0.48 -9.97
CA LEU A 83 14.76 0.85 -8.57
C LEU A 83 13.44 0.55 -7.87
N VAL A 84 13.50 -0.23 -6.81
CA VAL A 84 12.36 -0.54 -5.94
C VAL A 84 12.71 -0.21 -4.49
N PHE A 85 11.67 0.11 -3.70
CA PHE A 85 11.81 0.42 -2.28
C PHE A 85 11.18 -0.72 -1.47
N ILE A 86 12.04 -1.54 -0.86
CA ILE A 86 11.63 -2.73 -0.10
C ILE A 86 11.56 -2.38 1.37
N MET A 87 10.51 -2.79 2.06
CA MET A 87 10.33 -2.56 3.49
C MET A 87 11.44 -3.24 4.30
N ASP A 88 12.12 -2.49 5.16
CA ASP A 88 13.10 -3.05 6.09
C ASP A 88 12.36 -3.76 7.25
N PRO A 89 12.48 -5.09 7.38
CA PRO A 89 11.78 -5.83 8.44
C PRO A 89 12.31 -5.53 9.85
N ARG A 90 13.43 -4.82 9.98
CA ARG A 90 13.98 -4.36 11.27
C ARG A 90 13.46 -2.98 11.68
N HIS A 91 12.78 -2.28 10.78
CA HIS A 91 12.29 -0.94 11.06
C HIS A 91 11.06 -0.99 11.99
N PRO A 92 10.90 -0.05 12.96
CA PRO A 92 9.78 -0.03 13.90
C PRO A 92 8.39 0.09 13.27
N LEU A 93 8.29 0.54 12.01
CA LEU A 93 7.02 0.60 11.26
C LEU A 93 6.70 -0.72 10.55
N TYR A 94 7.58 -1.70 10.58
CA TYR A 94 7.30 -3.02 10.01
C TYR A 94 6.38 -3.82 10.92
N GLU A 95 5.36 -4.42 10.33
CA GLU A 95 4.39 -5.28 11.00
C GLU A 95 4.36 -6.65 10.33
N ALA A 96 4.79 -7.66 11.05
CA ALA A 96 4.91 -9.02 10.51
C ALA A 96 3.55 -9.72 10.33
N ASP A 97 2.55 -9.38 11.14
CA ASP A 97 1.22 -9.99 11.07
C ASP A 97 0.33 -9.24 10.07
N THR A 98 0.22 -9.83 8.90
CA THR A 98 -0.57 -9.29 7.76
C THR A 98 -1.82 -10.11 7.48
N ARG A 99 -2.23 -11.00 8.40
CA ARG A 99 -3.46 -11.78 8.23
C ARG A 99 -4.68 -10.88 8.16
N THR A 100 -5.58 -11.16 7.24
CA THR A 100 -6.78 -10.35 6.96
C THR A 100 -7.60 -10.04 8.22
N GLN A 101 -7.77 -11.03 9.10
CA GLN A 101 -8.52 -10.85 10.35
C GLN A 101 -7.86 -9.88 11.34
N VAL A 102 -6.54 -9.68 11.24
CA VAL A 102 -5.77 -8.75 12.08
C VAL A 102 -5.79 -7.35 11.49
N ILE A 103 -5.57 -7.22 10.20
CA ILE A 103 -5.40 -5.91 9.56
C ILE A 103 -6.73 -5.24 9.18
N ALA A 104 -7.78 -6.00 8.87
CA ALA A 104 -9.06 -5.42 8.47
C ALA A 104 -9.69 -4.49 9.52
N PRO A 105 -9.74 -4.84 10.82
CA PRO A 105 -10.23 -3.91 11.85
C PRO A 105 -9.37 -2.65 11.98
N LEU A 106 -8.05 -2.75 11.82
CA LEU A 106 -7.14 -1.60 11.88
C LEU A 106 -7.41 -0.64 10.72
N ILE A 107 -7.55 -1.17 9.49
CA ILE A 107 -7.84 -0.38 8.29
C ILE A 107 -9.23 0.27 8.38
N ALA A 108 -10.23 -0.46 8.86
CA ALA A 108 -11.59 0.07 9.01
C ALA A 108 -11.66 1.24 10.00
N ALA A 109 -10.85 1.21 11.06
CA ALA A 109 -10.88 2.20 12.13
C ALA A 109 -9.94 3.40 11.90
N ALA A 110 -8.86 3.24 11.13
CA ALA A 110 -7.83 4.25 11.02
C ALA A 110 -8.21 5.39 10.07
N SER A 111 -7.92 6.63 10.50
CA SER A 111 -8.07 7.85 9.70
C SER A 111 -7.01 8.86 10.05
N GLY A 112 -6.79 9.82 9.16
CA GLY A 112 -5.84 10.91 9.34
C GLY A 112 -6.11 12.08 8.39
N PRO A 113 -5.21 13.06 8.31
CA PRO A 113 -5.40 14.28 7.50
C PRO A 113 -5.65 14.02 6.00
N LEU A 114 -5.17 12.88 5.47
CA LEU A 114 -5.35 12.49 4.07
C LEU A 114 -6.59 11.61 3.83
N GLY A 115 -7.45 11.45 4.82
CA GLY A 115 -8.65 10.61 4.76
C GLY A 115 -8.52 9.30 5.52
N THR A 116 -9.47 8.37 5.28
CA THR A 116 -9.49 7.08 5.96
C THR A 116 -8.53 6.08 5.32
N ASN A 117 -8.06 5.11 6.10
CA ASN A 117 -7.25 4.02 5.58
C ASN A 117 -8.07 3.08 4.67
N ALA A 118 -9.37 2.93 4.95
CA ALA A 118 -10.28 2.20 4.07
C ALA A 118 -10.38 2.83 2.66
N GLN A 119 -10.41 4.17 2.55
CA GLN A 119 -10.37 4.85 1.25
C GLN A 119 -9.11 4.52 0.45
N TYR A 120 -7.95 4.44 1.11
CA TYR A 120 -6.71 4.01 0.46
C TYR A 120 -6.84 2.58 -0.07
N LEU A 121 -7.33 1.64 0.73
CA LEU A 121 -7.54 0.26 0.33
C LEU A 121 -8.47 0.15 -0.89
N PHE A 122 -9.60 0.85 -0.87
CA PHE A 122 -10.57 0.81 -1.97
C PHE A 122 -10.04 1.45 -3.25
N SER A 123 -9.27 2.54 -3.14
CA SER A 123 -8.61 3.16 -4.30
C SER A 123 -7.58 2.23 -4.92
N LEU A 124 -6.82 1.50 -4.11
CA LEU A 124 -5.86 0.51 -4.59
C LEU A 124 -6.56 -0.62 -5.34
N ASP A 125 -7.63 -1.18 -4.78
CA ASP A 125 -8.45 -2.22 -5.41
C ASP A 125 -9.03 -1.77 -6.76
N GLN A 126 -9.54 -0.53 -6.83
CA GLN A 126 -10.04 0.06 -8.07
C GLN A 126 -8.95 0.19 -9.14
N GLU A 127 -7.76 0.66 -8.76
CA GLU A 127 -6.64 0.80 -9.70
C GLU A 127 -6.14 -0.54 -10.21
N LEU A 128 -6.00 -1.55 -9.35
CA LEU A 128 -5.63 -2.90 -9.79
C LEU A 128 -6.69 -3.50 -10.73
N THR A 129 -7.96 -3.32 -10.41
CA THR A 129 -9.06 -3.75 -11.28
C THR A 129 -9.00 -3.06 -12.64
N ARG A 130 -8.77 -1.74 -12.68
CA ARG A 130 -8.61 -0.95 -13.92
C ARG A 130 -7.46 -1.44 -14.79
N LEU A 131 -6.38 -1.91 -14.15
CA LEU A 131 -5.20 -2.48 -14.82
C LEU A 131 -5.38 -3.96 -15.20
N GLY A 132 -6.54 -4.55 -14.91
CA GLY A 132 -6.79 -5.98 -15.17
C GLY A 132 -6.03 -6.92 -14.24
N MET A 133 -5.46 -6.41 -13.17
CA MET A 133 -4.76 -7.19 -12.15
C MET A 133 -5.75 -7.74 -11.13
N LYS A 134 -5.55 -8.99 -10.74
CA LYS A 134 -6.35 -9.65 -9.68
C LYS A 134 -5.43 -10.03 -8.54
N ASP A 135 -5.87 -9.71 -7.34
CA ASP A 135 -5.22 -10.10 -6.09
C ASP A 135 -6.29 -10.62 -5.12
N ASP A 136 -6.31 -11.92 -4.91
CA ASP A 136 -7.32 -12.58 -4.08
C ASP A 136 -7.20 -12.16 -2.60
N CYS A 137 -5.99 -11.92 -2.12
CA CYS A 137 -5.75 -11.45 -0.75
C CYS A 137 -6.29 -10.02 -0.54
N LEU A 138 -6.06 -9.15 -1.53
CA LEU A 138 -6.60 -7.80 -1.50
C LEU A 138 -8.14 -7.81 -1.56
N ASN A 139 -8.72 -8.64 -2.43
CA ASN A 139 -10.17 -8.78 -2.55
C ASN A 139 -10.80 -9.26 -1.23
N GLU A 140 -10.21 -10.27 -0.57
CA GLU A 140 -10.66 -10.73 0.74
C GLU A 140 -10.63 -9.60 1.78
N LEU A 141 -9.53 -8.84 1.81
CA LEU A 141 -9.37 -7.71 2.72
C LEU A 141 -10.42 -6.62 2.46
N VAL A 142 -10.68 -6.27 1.21
CA VAL A 142 -11.70 -5.30 0.80
C VAL A 142 -13.09 -5.72 1.28
N VAL A 143 -13.48 -6.98 1.05
CA VAL A 143 -14.77 -7.52 1.50
C VAL A 143 -14.90 -7.42 3.01
N LYS A 144 -13.85 -7.80 3.74
CA LYS A 144 -13.86 -7.77 5.20
C LYS A 144 -13.95 -6.36 5.77
N VAL A 145 -13.21 -5.40 5.20
CA VAL A 145 -13.26 -3.99 5.62
C VAL A 145 -14.63 -3.38 5.33
N LYS A 146 -15.23 -3.65 4.16
CA LYS A 146 -16.60 -3.21 3.84
C LYS A 146 -17.61 -3.72 4.88
N ALA A 147 -17.59 -5.02 5.19
CA ALA A 147 -18.48 -5.60 6.18
C ALA A 147 -18.34 -4.97 7.56
N LEU A 148 -17.12 -4.66 8.00
CA LEU A 148 -16.88 -3.97 9.27
C LEU A 148 -17.41 -2.54 9.29
N LEU A 149 -17.33 -1.81 8.18
CA LEU A 149 -17.84 -0.45 8.04
C LEU A 149 -19.37 -0.43 8.02
N GLU A 150 -20.00 -1.39 7.35
CA GLU A 150 -21.47 -1.52 7.27
C GLU A 150 -22.08 -1.98 8.60
N GLY A 151 -21.38 -2.84 9.33
CA GLY A 151 -21.81 -3.35 10.63
C GLY A 151 -21.56 -2.40 11.81
N ASN A 152 -20.93 -1.25 11.59
CA ASN A 152 -20.63 -0.29 12.65
C ASN A 152 -21.76 0.75 12.77
N PRO A 153 -22.56 0.76 13.87
CA PRO A 153 -23.71 1.67 14.05
C PRO A 153 -23.31 3.17 14.08
N LEU A 154 -22.02 3.50 14.22
CA LEU A 154 -21.53 4.89 14.21
C LEU A 154 -21.40 5.49 12.80
N ASN A 155 -21.50 4.69 11.74
CA ASN A 155 -21.53 5.15 10.35
C ASN A 155 -22.95 5.43 9.83
N GLY A 156 -23.96 5.29 10.67
CA GLY A 156 -25.34 5.71 10.38
C GLY A 156 -25.42 7.23 10.36
N THR A 157 -25.70 7.78 9.20
CA THR A 157 -26.05 9.16 8.86
C THR A 157 -26.74 9.87 10.03
N LEU A 158 -26.15 10.92 10.56
CA LEU A 158 -26.87 11.97 11.27
C LEU A 158 -27.90 12.53 10.27
N ARG A 159 -29.13 12.05 10.33
CA ARG A 159 -30.24 12.76 9.71
C ARG A 159 -30.42 14.07 10.49
N PRO A 160 -30.37 15.26 9.84
CA PRO A 160 -30.79 16.48 10.51
C PRO A 160 -32.26 16.31 10.87
N GLY A 161 -32.51 16.21 12.17
CA GLY A 161 -33.88 16.29 12.70
C GLY A 161 -34.38 17.71 12.46
N PHE A 162 -35.37 17.85 11.62
CA PHE A 162 -36.22 19.04 11.62
C PHE A 162 -37.02 19.06 12.92
N ALA A 163 -36.80 20.11 13.69
CA ALA A 163 -37.73 20.64 14.64
C ALA A 163 -38.00 22.09 14.27
#